data_8b9bbe8f649f7d584a5176a0b72a56a3
#
_entry.id   8b9bbe8f649f7d584a5176a0b72a56a3
#
_cell.length_a   1.000
_cell.length_b   1.000
_cell.length_c   1.000
_cell.angle_alpha   90.00
_cell.angle_beta   90.00
_cell.angle_gamma   90.00
#
_symmetry.space_group_name_H-M   'P 1'
#
loop_
_entity.id
_entity.type
_entity.pdbx_description
1 polymer ?
#
loop_
_entity_poly.entity_id
_entity_poly.type
_entity_poly.pdbx_seq_one_letter_code
_entity_poly.pdbx_strand_id
1 'polypeptide(L)'
;VFNGAVPRGEGMVHTMFKSTFDDKLAKYIQAFQAFSLLPVTNRVDYATWCQLLVSTGDPNRAAHACDTRFTITESLAHSLVRSGYRVVGRYLDEPPGGKLDKKLKDGELHAIFAGNMRVFPIWQYNARDLIDFSFESGWEHGNKAHDRMVYYGFNPGAIVYFSVDHDATDPEIDSNIIPYFRGVQAALSSRCHAYRAGVYGCRNVCSRVSE
;
A
#
# COMPACT_ATOMS: atom_id res chain seq x y z
N VAL A 1 -5.24 -9.02 16.25
CA VAL A 1 -5.51 -7.78 15.59
C VAL A 1 -4.33 -7.44 14.70
N PHE A 2 -4.57 -7.32 13.42
CA PHE A 2 -3.56 -7.39 12.37
C PHE A 2 -2.81 -6.08 12.11
N ASN A 3 -3.22 -4.96 12.67
CA ASN A 3 -2.67 -3.67 12.26
C ASN A 3 -1.85 -2.97 13.34
N GLY A 4 -1.22 -3.68 14.23
CA GLY A 4 -0.31 -3.07 15.18
C GLY A 4 -0.90 -1.88 16.00
N ALA A 5 -2.19 -1.60 15.90
CA ALA A 5 -2.89 -0.57 16.65
C ALA A 5 -2.98 -0.92 18.16
N VAL A 6 -2.01 -1.66 18.62
CA VAL A 6 -1.74 -1.87 20.03
C VAL A 6 -0.74 -0.78 20.41
N PRO A 7 -1.01 0.08 21.40
CA PRO A 7 -0.04 1.02 21.91
C PRO A 7 1.27 0.28 22.21
N ARG A 8 2.29 0.48 21.42
CA ARG A 8 3.63 -0.03 21.70
C ARG A 8 4.18 0.81 22.84
N GLY A 9 4.27 0.25 24.02
CA GLY A 9 4.85 0.95 25.15
C GLY A 9 4.54 0.32 26.51
N GLU A 10 3.44 -0.33 26.64
CA GLU A 10 3.08 -1.05 27.86
C GLU A 10 2.63 -2.47 27.50
N GLY A 11 3.59 -3.38 27.43
CA GLY A 11 3.42 -4.82 27.28
C GLY A 11 2.35 -5.25 26.28
N MET A 12 2.70 -6.11 25.30
CA MET A 12 1.74 -6.67 24.36
C MET A 12 0.54 -7.26 25.09
N VAL A 13 -0.53 -6.49 25.17
CA VAL A 13 -1.78 -6.97 25.74
C VAL A 13 -2.62 -7.51 24.59
N HIS A 14 -2.58 -8.83 24.44
CA HIS A 14 -3.46 -9.50 23.50
C HIS A 14 -4.92 -9.16 23.84
N THR A 15 -5.67 -8.70 22.85
CA THR A 15 -7.13 -8.72 22.90
C THR A 15 -7.51 -10.20 22.87
N MET A 16 -7.76 -10.78 24.03
CA MET A 16 -8.30 -12.13 24.08
C MET A 16 -9.67 -12.14 23.40
N PHE A 17 -9.97 -13.19 22.63
CA PHE A 17 -11.31 -13.40 22.08
C PHE A 17 -12.30 -13.46 23.25
N LYS A 18 -13.06 -12.39 23.45
CA LYS A 18 -14.07 -12.28 24.50
C LYS A 18 -15.44 -12.12 23.85
N SER A 19 -16.44 -12.64 24.49
CA SER A 19 -17.85 -12.44 24.10
C SER A 19 -18.45 -11.12 24.60
N THR A 20 -17.71 -10.37 25.42
CA THR A 20 -18.18 -9.12 26.06
C THR A 20 -17.33 -7.95 25.66
N PHE A 21 -17.98 -6.82 25.46
CA PHE A 21 -17.32 -5.52 25.24
C PHE A 21 -17.03 -4.89 26.60
N ASP A 22 -15.78 -4.84 27.00
CA ASP A 22 -15.31 -4.27 28.27
C ASP A 22 -14.49 -2.98 28.05
N ASP A 23 -14.16 -2.28 29.14
CA ASP A 23 -13.38 -1.04 29.09
C ASP A 23 -12.01 -1.21 28.43
N LYS A 24 -11.43 -2.41 28.55
CA LYS A 24 -10.17 -2.72 27.92
C LYS A 24 -10.31 -2.79 26.40
N LEU A 25 -11.37 -3.45 25.92
CA LEU A 25 -11.66 -3.51 24.48
C LEU A 25 -12.02 -2.11 23.95
N ALA A 26 -12.74 -1.28 24.75
CA ALA A 26 -13.03 0.10 24.39
C ALA A 26 -11.75 0.92 24.14
N LYS A 27 -10.73 0.78 25.00
CA LYS A 27 -9.42 1.44 24.82
C LYS A 27 -8.72 0.99 23.53
N TYR A 28 -8.82 -0.28 23.15
CA TYR A 28 -8.28 -0.75 21.88
C TYR A 28 -9.02 -0.17 20.68
N ILE A 29 -10.33 -0.04 20.78
CA ILE A 29 -11.12 0.59 19.72
C ILE A 29 -10.74 2.06 19.59
N GLN A 30 -10.55 2.79 20.71
CA GLN A 30 -10.05 4.16 20.67
C GLN A 30 -8.69 4.26 19.93
N ALA A 31 -7.74 3.43 20.33
CA ALA A 31 -6.41 3.42 19.72
C ALA A 31 -6.49 3.08 18.21
N PHE A 32 -7.32 2.10 17.82
CA PHE A 32 -7.55 1.75 16.43
C PHE A 32 -8.21 2.88 15.65
N GLN A 33 -9.21 3.56 16.21
CA GLN A 33 -9.87 4.70 15.59
C GLN A 33 -8.88 5.84 15.35
N ALA A 34 -8.10 6.20 16.38
CA ALA A 34 -7.07 7.23 16.27
C ALA A 34 -6.02 6.88 15.21
N PHE A 35 -5.47 5.66 15.25
CA PHE A 35 -4.50 5.16 14.27
C PHE A 35 -5.06 5.19 12.83
N SER A 36 -6.32 4.87 12.67
CA SER A 36 -6.98 4.81 11.36
C SER A 36 -7.57 6.17 10.92
N LEU A 37 -7.29 7.26 11.66
CA LEU A 37 -7.84 8.61 11.42
C LEU A 37 -9.37 8.61 11.34
N LEU A 38 -10.01 7.80 12.18
CA LEU A 38 -11.46 7.82 12.37
C LEU A 38 -11.83 8.69 13.55
N PRO A 39 -13.07 9.21 13.64
CA PRO A 39 -13.59 9.81 14.87
C PRO A 39 -13.46 8.83 16.04
N VAL A 40 -12.88 9.29 17.16
CA VAL A 40 -12.70 8.46 18.36
C VAL A 40 -14.00 8.43 19.14
N THR A 41 -14.85 7.47 18.83
CA THR A 41 -16.21 7.35 19.39
C THR A 41 -16.32 6.35 20.55
N ASN A 42 -15.28 5.55 20.82
CA ASN A 42 -15.29 4.41 21.76
C ASN A 42 -16.32 3.31 21.41
N ARG A 43 -16.86 3.34 20.23
CA ARG A 43 -17.85 2.38 19.75
C ARG A 43 -17.36 1.75 18.45
N VAL A 44 -17.71 0.51 18.23
CA VAL A 44 -17.55 -0.12 16.91
C VAL A 44 -18.72 0.34 16.04
N ASP A 45 -18.66 1.60 15.62
CA ASP A 45 -19.60 2.17 14.68
C ASP A 45 -19.36 1.63 13.26
N TYR A 46 -20.20 2.01 12.31
CA TYR A 46 -20.12 1.51 10.94
C TYR A 46 -18.77 1.81 10.29
N ALA A 47 -18.22 3.02 10.48
CA ALA A 47 -16.91 3.40 9.92
C ALA A 47 -15.77 2.57 10.51
N THR A 48 -15.80 2.36 11.83
CA THR A 48 -14.83 1.49 12.53
C THR A 48 -14.92 0.05 12.04
N TRP A 49 -16.13 -0.47 11.89
CA TRP A 49 -16.36 -1.82 11.39
C TRP A 49 -15.84 -1.99 9.95
N CYS A 50 -16.17 -1.05 9.07
CA CYS A 50 -15.66 -1.06 7.69
C CYS A 50 -14.13 -1.05 7.67
N GLN A 51 -13.48 -0.23 8.51
CA GLN A 51 -12.02 -0.16 8.57
C GLN A 51 -11.39 -1.46 9.08
N LEU A 52 -11.99 -2.11 10.07
CA LEU A 52 -11.55 -3.43 10.54
C LEU A 52 -11.65 -4.48 9.43
N LEU A 53 -12.73 -4.50 8.68
CA LEU A 53 -12.93 -5.43 7.56
C LEU A 53 -11.96 -5.17 6.41
N VAL A 54 -11.65 -3.92 6.10
CA VAL A 54 -10.61 -3.55 5.11
C VAL A 54 -9.27 -4.16 5.48
N SER A 55 -8.93 -4.05 6.75
CA SER A 55 -7.64 -4.51 7.26
C SER A 55 -7.51 -6.05 7.27
N THR A 56 -8.62 -6.75 7.39
CA THR A 56 -8.66 -8.22 7.42
C THR A 56 -9.01 -8.85 6.08
N GLY A 57 -9.43 -8.03 5.10
CA GLY A 57 -9.98 -8.47 3.81
C GLY A 57 -11.46 -8.88 3.93
N ASP A 58 -12.31 -8.14 3.25
CA ASP A 58 -13.74 -8.47 3.14
C ASP A 58 -14.00 -9.10 1.78
N PRO A 59 -14.26 -10.44 1.71
CA PRO A 59 -14.49 -11.14 0.45
C PRO A 59 -15.76 -10.68 -0.28
N ASN A 60 -16.69 -10.02 0.42
CA ASN A 60 -17.96 -9.56 -0.13
C ASN A 60 -17.92 -8.09 -0.55
N ARG A 61 -16.80 -7.39 -0.33
CA ARG A 61 -16.67 -6.00 -0.73
C ARG A 61 -16.62 -5.88 -2.25
N ALA A 62 -17.51 -5.07 -2.82
CA ALA A 62 -17.40 -4.66 -4.21
C ALA A 62 -16.12 -3.83 -4.40
N ALA A 63 -15.21 -4.28 -5.24
CA ALA A 63 -13.97 -3.59 -5.57
C ALA A 63 -13.81 -3.49 -7.09
N HIS A 64 -13.38 -2.32 -7.57
CA HIS A 64 -13.08 -2.11 -8.98
C HIS A 64 -11.59 -2.23 -9.31
N ALA A 65 -10.75 -2.31 -8.29
CA ALA A 65 -9.31 -2.49 -8.43
C ALA A 65 -8.82 -3.63 -7.54
N CYS A 66 -7.77 -4.28 -7.98
CA CYS A 66 -7.01 -5.27 -7.21
C CYS A 66 -5.53 -5.08 -7.52
N ASP A 67 -4.68 -5.68 -6.72
CA ASP A 67 -3.27 -5.89 -7.06
C ASP A 67 -2.92 -7.37 -6.97
N THR A 68 -1.89 -7.75 -7.68
CA THR A 68 -1.41 -9.13 -7.65
C THR A 68 0.06 -9.23 -8.03
N ARG A 69 0.75 -10.19 -7.43
CA ARG A 69 2.10 -10.58 -7.85
C ARG A 69 2.12 -11.44 -9.11
N PHE A 70 1.01 -12.11 -9.41
CA PHE A 70 0.95 -13.04 -10.53
C PHE A 70 0.82 -12.32 -11.87
N THR A 71 1.45 -12.88 -12.89
CA THR A 71 1.36 -12.37 -14.27
C THR A 71 -0.07 -12.40 -14.76
N ILE A 72 -0.51 -11.31 -15.35
CA ILE A 72 -1.85 -11.17 -15.94
C ILE A 72 -1.79 -11.55 -17.41
N THR A 73 -2.40 -12.68 -17.74
CA THR A 73 -2.67 -13.05 -19.13
C THR A 73 -3.94 -12.36 -19.62
N GLU A 74 -4.13 -12.27 -20.94
CA GLU A 74 -5.36 -11.72 -21.53
C GLU A 74 -6.62 -12.44 -21.04
N SER A 75 -6.57 -13.78 -20.95
CA SER A 75 -7.68 -14.59 -20.43
C SER A 75 -8.00 -14.25 -18.95
N LEU A 76 -6.96 -14.04 -18.13
CA LEU A 76 -7.15 -13.65 -16.72
C LEU A 76 -7.69 -12.23 -16.64
N ALA A 77 -7.20 -11.29 -17.47
CA ALA A 77 -7.73 -9.92 -17.53
C ALA A 77 -9.23 -9.92 -17.89
N HIS A 78 -9.64 -10.68 -18.88
CA HIS A 78 -11.07 -10.85 -19.21
C HIS A 78 -11.87 -11.44 -18.05
N SER A 79 -11.30 -12.39 -17.31
CA SER A 79 -11.96 -12.99 -16.14
C SER A 79 -12.14 -11.98 -15.01
N LEU A 80 -11.13 -11.16 -14.73
CA LEU A 80 -11.19 -10.08 -13.76
C LEU A 80 -12.25 -9.02 -14.16
N VAL A 81 -12.31 -8.66 -15.44
CA VAL A 81 -13.32 -7.72 -15.94
C VAL A 81 -14.73 -8.27 -15.76
N ARG A 82 -14.96 -9.56 -16.04
CA ARG A 82 -16.26 -10.22 -15.79
C ARG A 82 -16.62 -10.23 -14.29
N SER A 83 -15.62 -10.30 -13.41
CA SER A 83 -15.79 -10.24 -11.96
C SER A 83 -15.94 -8.81 -11.41
N GLY A 84 -15.99 -7.78 -12.27
CA GLY A 84 -16.23 -6.40 -11.87
C GLY A 84 -14.97 -5.53 -11.74
N TYR A 85 -13.78 -6.11 -11.82
CA TYR A 85 -12.53 -5.35 -11.76
C TYR A 85 -12.28 -4.57 -13.05
N ARG A 86 -11.63 -3.41 -12.91
CA ARG A 86 -11.30 -2.51 -14.03
C ARG A 86 -9.85 -2.10 -14.04
N VAL A 87 -9.19 -2.21 -12.90
CA VAL A 87 -7.81 -1.76 -12.70
C VAL A 87 -7.04 -2.83 -11.94
N VAL A 88 -5.81 -3.10 -12.36
CA VAL A 88 -4.91 -4.02 -11.67
C VAL A 88 -3.59 -3.34 -11.31
N GLY A 89 -3.17 -3.50 -10.07
CA GLY A 89 -1.84 -3.10 -9.59
C GLY A 89 -0.81 -4.16 -9.97
N ARG A 90 0.30 -3.74 -10.58
CA ARG A 90 1.41 -4.63 -10.89
C ARG A 90 2.74 -4.03 -10.43
N TYR A 91 3.61 -4.89 -9.94
CA TYR A 91 4.91 -4.51 -9.40
C TYR A 91 5.91 -4.27 -10.54
N LEU A 92 6.54 -3.09 -10.54
CA LEU A 92 7.50 -2.70 -11.57
C LEU A 92 8.78 -3.52 -11.54
N ASP A 93 9.18 -3.93 -10.34
CA ASP A 93 10.44 -4.65 -10.15
C ASP A 93 10.40 -5.56 -8.92
N GLU A 94 11.47 -6.29 -8.72
CA GLU A 94 11.71 -7.19 -7.59
C GLU A 94 13.13 -6.97 -7.07
N PRO A 95 13.36 -7.03 -5.74
CA PRO A 95 14.71 -6.86 -5.20
C PRO A 95 15.65 -7.95 -5.73
N PRO A 96 16.95 -7.66 -5.87
CA PRO A 96 17.93 -8.66 -6.26
C PRO A 96 17.84 -9.92 -5.37
N GLY A 97 17.76 -11.10 -5.99
CA GLY A 97 17.57 -12.37 -5.29
C GLY A 97 16.16 -12.62 -4.76
N GLY A 98 15.19 -11.78 -5.10
CA GLY A 98 13.78 -11.99 -4.79
C GLY A 98 13.25 -13.32 -5.32
N LYS A 99 12.38 -13.98 -4.52
CA LYS A 99 11.85 -15.32 -4.84
C LYS A 99 10.37 -15.31 -5.18
N LEU A 100 9.75 -14.12 -5.21
CA LEU A 100 8.30 -14.03 -5.40
C LEU A 100 7.88 -13.99 -6.86
N ASP A 101 8.82 -13.72 -7.76
CA ASP A 101 8.58 -13.54 -9.21
C ASP A 101 7.41 -12.58 -9.49
N LYS A 102 7.37 -11.46 -8.75
CA LYS A 102 6.25 -10.52 -8.77
C LYS A 102 6.33 -9.46 -9.84
N LYS A 103 7.52 -9.31 -10.45
CA LYS A 103 7.79 -8.27 -11.42
C LYS A 103 6.91 -8.38 -12.67
N LEU A 104 6.43 -7.23 -13.15
CA LEU A 104 5.76 -7.09 -14.44
C LEU A 104 6.62 -7.72 -15.55
N LYS A 105 6.02 -8.51 -16.44
CA LYS A 105 6.70 -9.22 -17.52
C LYS A 105 6.62 -8.45 -18.83
N ASP A 106 7.57 -8.69 -19.71
CA ASP A 106 7.52 -8.14 -21.07
C ASP A 106 6.27 -8.64 -21.80
N GLY A 107 5.54 -7.72 -22.43
CA GLY A 107 4.28 -8.04 -23.09
C GLY A 107 3.06 -8.12 -22.18
N GLU A 108 3.22 -8.16 -20.85
CA GLU A 108 2.10 -8.27 -19.93
C GLU A 108 1.16 -7.05 -19.98
N LEU A 109 1.70 -5.84 -20.16
CA LEU A 109 0.87 -4.65 -20.34
C LEU A 109 -0.06 -4.77 -21.55
N HIS A 110 0.44 -5.35 -22.65
CA HIS A 110 -0.39 -5.59 -23.81
C HIS A 110 -1.56 -6.53 -23.49
N ALA A 111 -1.30 -7.63 -22.77
CA ALA A 111 -2.33 -8.57 -22.35
C ALA A 111 -3.36 -7.93 -21.41
N ILE A 112 -2.92 -7.07 -20.47
CA ILE A 112 -3.81 -6.34 -19.57
C ILE A 112 -4.74 -5.40 -20.37
N PHE A 113 -4.20 -4.65 -21.32
CA PHE A 113 -4.96 -3.70 -22.12
C PHE A 113 -5.89 -4.42 -23.14
N ALA A 114 -5.44 -5.50 -23.77
CA ALA A 114 -6.28 -6.35 -24.61
C ALA A 114 -7.47 -6.92 -23.83
N GLY A 115 -7.28 -7.25 -22.57
CA GLY A 115 -8.34 -7.63 -21.63
C GLY A 115 -9.26 -6.51 -21.16
N ASN A 116 -9.08 -5.28 -21.68
CA ASN A 116 -9.86 -4.08 -21.34
C ASN A 116 -9.73 -3.66 -19.86
N MET A 117 -8.54 -3.87 -19.27
CA MET A 117 -8.17 -3.39 -17.95
C MET A 117 -7.21 -2.20 -18.03
N ARG A 118 -7.17 -1.42 -16.96
CA ARG A 118 -6.12 -0.42 -16.69
C ARG A 118 -5.12 -0.98 -15.70
N VAL A 119 -3.92 -0.38 -15.67
CA VAL A 119 -2.86 -0.76 -14.73
C VAL A 119 -2.44 0.44 -13.90
N PHE A 120 -2.10 0.22 -12.64
CA PHE A 120 -1.32 1.15 -11.84
C PHE A 120 -0.02 0.47 -11.39
N PRO A 121 1.13 1.15 -11.57
CA PRO A 121 2.43 0.59 -11.23
C PRO A 121 2.69 0.71 -9.72
N ILE A 122 3.22 -0.36 -9.12
CA ILE A 122 3.61 -0.42 -7.72
C ILE A 122 5.13 -0.60 -7.65
N TRP A 123 5.76 0.18 -6.78
CA TRP A 123 7.14 -0.04 -6.37
C TRP A 123 7.15 -0.61 -4.96
N GLN A 124 7.67 -1.82 -4.82
CA GLN A 124 7.85 -2.46 -3.52
C GLN A 124 9.02 -3.45 -3.58
N TYR A 125 10.11 -3.11 -2.90
CA TYR A 125 11.15 -4.11 -2.64
C TYR A 125 10.77 -4.88 -1.38
N ASN A 126 11.21 -4.47 -0.19
CA ASN A 126 10.79 -5.11 1.06
C ASN A 126 9.59 -4.38 1.68
N ALA A 127 9.78 -3.16 2.15
CA ALA A 127 8.74 -2.25 2.67
C ALA A 127 7.94 -2.79 3.87
N ARG A 128 8.52 -3.71 4.66
CA ARG A 128 7.90 -4.37 5.80
C ARG A 128 8.47 -3.97 7.13
N ASP A 129 9.74 -3.57 7.12
CA ASP A 129 10.47 -3.20 8.32
C ASP A 129 10.81 -1.71 8.27
N LEU A 130 10.87 -1.07 9.44
CA LEU A 130 11.14 0.37 9.53
C LEU A 130 12.48 0.75 8.89
N ILE A 131 13.46 -0.14 8.96
CA ILE A 131 14.80 0.06 8.36
C ILE A 131 14.76 0.17 6.82
N ASP A 132 13.69 -0.30 6.18
CA ASP A 132 13.52 -0.19 4.72
C ASP A 132 13.25 1.26 4.27
N PHE A 133 12.91 2.14 5.23
CA PHE A 133 12.50 3.51 4.96
C PHE A 133 13.51 4.52 5.47
N SER A 134 14.29 5.06 4.55
CA SER A 134 15.16 6.22 4.77
C SER A 134 15.10 7.15 3.56
N PHE A 135 15.65 8.36 3.68
CA PHE A 135 15.76 9.27 2.54
C PHE A 135 16.59 8.62 1.41
N GLU A 136 17.67 7.96 1.74
CA GLU A 136 18.59 7.32 0.77
C GLU A 136 17.90 6.18 0.03
N SER A 137 17.17 5.31 0.75
CA SER A 137 16.39 4.24 0.12
C SER A 137 15.28 4.80 -0.75
N GLY A 138 14.63 5.89 -0.32
CA GLY A 138 13.64 6.60 -1.12
C GLY A 138 14.21 7.18 -2.41
N TRP A 139 15.38 7.81 -2.33
CA TRP A 139 16.09 8.31 -3.50
C TRP A 139 16.47 7.19 -4.48
N GLU A 140 17.02 6.10 -3.97
CA GLU A 140 17.37 4.93 -4.80
C GLU A 140 16.13 4.33 -5.47
N HIS A 141 15.07 4.11 -4.70
CA HIS A 141 13.82 3.53 -5.18
C HIS A 141 13.13 4.45 -6.21
N GLY A 142 13.13 5.76 -6.00
CA GLY A 142 12.57 6.73 -6.95
C GLY A 142 13.27 6.68 -8.29
N ASN A 143 14.61 6.63 -8.31
CA ASN A 143 15.40 6.50 -9.53
C ASN A 143 15.13 5.17 -10.26
N LYS A 144 15.17 4.06 -9.54
CA LYS A 144 14.89 2.73 -10.13
C LYS A 144 13.47 2.62 -10.66
N ALA A 145 12.49 3.14 -9.91
CA ALA A 145 11.10 3.16 -10.34
C ALA A 145 10.93 3.97 -11.62
N HIS A 146 11.55 5.15 -11.69
CA HIS A 146 11.57 5.97 -12.91
C HIS A 146 12.09 5.16 -14.11
N ASP A 147 13.25 4.52 -13.98
CA ASP A 147 13.87 3.76 -15.09
C ASP A 147 12.98 2.60 -15.52
N ARG A 148 12.29 1.93 -14.59
CA ARG A 148 11.34 0.86 -14.90
C ARG A 148 10.06 1.38 -15.56
N MET A 149 9.57 2.55 -15.16
CA MET A 149 8.43 3.22 -15.79
C MET A 149 8.73 3.55 -17.26
N VAL A 150 9.93 4.08 -17.53
CA VAL A 150 10.41 4.34 -18.90
C VAL A 150 10.54 3.05 -19.69
N TYR A 151 11.15 2.00 -19.11
CA TYR A 151 11.32 0.71 -19.74
C TYR A 151 9.99 0.09 -20.20
N TYR A 152 8.96 0.16 -19.37
CA TYR A 152 7.63 -0.37 -19.70
C TYR A 152 6.78 0.59 -20.54
N GLY A 153 7.27 1.78 -20.85
CA GLY A 153 6.58 2.74 -21.70
C GLY A 153 5.37 3.43 -21.03
N PHE A 154 5.39 3.61 -19.71
CA PHE A 154 4.36 4.41 -19.05
C PHE A 154 4.43 5.87 -19.50
N ASN A 155 3.27 6.48 -19.71
CA ASN A 155 3.20 7.87 -20.14
C ASN A 155 3.75 8.83 -19.07
N PRO A 156 4.42 9.91 -19.48
CA PRO A 156 4.79 10.98 -18.57
C PRO A 156 3.58 11.49 -17.77
N GLY A 157 3.81 11.80 -16.51
CA GLY A 157 2.75 12.22 -15.58
C GLY A 157 2.00 11.06 -14.90
N ALA A 158 2.26 9.80 -15.30
CA ALA A 158 1.71 8.66 -14.58
C ALA A 158 2.19 8.63 -13.13
N ILE A 159 1.34 8.08 -12.26
CA ILE A 159 1.66 7.91 -10.84
C ILE A 159 2.26 6.51 -10.63
N VAL A 160 3.39 6.43 -9.94
CA VAL A 160 3.93 5.18 -9.40
C VAL A 160 3.70 5.15 -7.89
N TYR A 161 3.11 4.07 -7.40
CA TYR A 161 2.75 3.91 -5.99
C TYR A 161 3.84 3.19 -5.23
N PHE A 162 4.43 3.87 -4.24
CA PHE A 162 5.44 3.30 -3.36
C PHE A 162 4.76 2.66 -2.16
N SER A 163 5.03 1.38 -1.94
CA SER A 163 4.37 0.59 -0.91
C SER A 163 5.00 0.81 0.46
N VAL A 164 4.14 0.97 1.47
CA VAL A 164 4.47 0.90 2.89
C VAL A 164 3.64 -0.24 3.48
N ASP A 165 4.23 -1.45 3.52
CA ASP A 165 3.64 -2.67 4.07
C ASP A 165 4.10 -2.85 5.53
N HIS A 166 4.11 -1.75 6.27
CA HIS A 166 4.50 -1.63 7.67
C HIS A 166 3.42 -0.87 8.42
N ASP A 167 3.00 -1.41 9.55
CA ASP A 167 2.04 -0.75 10.45
C ASP A 167 2.74 0.35 11.26
N ALA A 168 3.13 1.43 10.60
CA ALA A 168 3.88 2.52 11.19
C ALA A 168 3.05 3.31 12.21
N THR A 169 3.64 3.57 13.36
CA THR A 169 3.13 4.54 14.33
C THR A 169 3.42 5.98 13.88
N ASP A 170 2.74 6.98 14.47
CA ASP A 170 2.98 8.39 14.12
C ASP A 170 4.46 8.81 14.20
N PRO A 171 5.20 8.50 15.29
CA PRO A 171 6.63 8.80 15.35
C PRO A 171 7.46 8.12 14.25
N GLU A 172 7.11 6.88 13.87
CA GLU A 172 7.79 6.15 12.79
C GLU A 172 7.48 6.74 11.42
N ILE A 173 6.26 7.26 11.23
CA ILE A 173 5.91 7.99 10.01
C ILE A 173 6.76 9.25 9.89
N ASP A 174 6.87 10.03 10.95
CA ASP A 174 7.66 11.26 10.96
C ASP A 174 9.16 11.02 10.77
N SER A 175 9.70 10.01 11.45
CA SER A 175 11.14 9.76 11.46
C SER A 175 11.66 9.00 10.25
N ASN A 176 10.83 8.17 9.60
CA ASN A 176 11.27 7.26 8.54
C ASN A 176 10.45 7.38 7.25
N ILE A 177 9.12 7.28 7.34
CA ILE A 177 8.28 7.19 6.14
C ILE A 177 8.29 8.54 5.37
N ILE A 178 8.09 9.67 6.06
CA ILE A 178 8.13 10.99 5.42
C ILE A 178 9.52 11.27 4.81
N PRO A 179 10.64 11.07 5.50
CA PRO A 179 11.97 11.17 4.86
C PRO A 179 12.13 10.26 3.63
N TYR A 180 11.65 9.03 3.68
CA TYR A 180 11.65 8.13 2.52
C TYR A 180 10.92 8.76 1.32
N PHE A 181 9.70 9.24 1.51
CA PHE A 181 8.94 9.88 0.42
C PHE A 181 9.55 11.20 -0.06
N ARG A 182 10.25 11.93 0.81
CA ARG A 182 11.07 13.08 0.38
C ARG A 182 12.21 12.64 -0.54
N GLY A 183 12.87 11.52 -0.25
CA GLY A 183 13.86 10.91 -1.12
C GLY A 183 13.28 10.51 -2.47
N VAL A 184 12.14 9.81 -2.47
CA VAL A 184 11.39 9.45 -3.69
C VAL A 184 11.07 10.68 -4.53
N GLN A 185 10.50 11.71 -3.90
CA GLN A 185 10.10 12.95 -4.59
C GLN A 185 11.32 13.67 -5.17
N ALA A 186 12.41 13.74 -4.43
CA ALA A 186 13.66 14.35 -4.90
C ALA A 186 14.23 13.59 -6.11
N ALA A 187 14.21 12.25 -6.08
CA ALA A 187 14.65 11.42 -7.20
C ALA A 187 13.80 11.64 -8.45
N LEU A 188 12.48 11.59 -8.34
CA LEU A 188 11.57 11.82 -9.46
C LEU A 188 11.69 13.25 -9.99
N SER A 189 11.87 14.24 -9.11
CA SER A 189 12.06 15.64 -9.48
C SER A 189 13.37 15.85 -10.24
N SER A 190 14.45 15.15 -9.91
CA SER A 190 15.73 15.21 -10.62
C SER A 190 15.64 14.71 -12.07
N ARG A 191 14.60 13.96 -12.39
CA ARG A 191 14.29 13.40 -13.72
C ARG A 191 13.26 14.21 -14.50
N CYS A 192 13.20 15.53 -14.31
CA CYS A 192 12.26 16.45 -14.96
C CYS A 192 10.78 16.16 -14.66
N HIS A 193 10.47 15.61 -13.51
CA HIS A 193 9.11 15.32 -13.03
C HIS A 193 8.26 14.49 -14.02
N ALA A 194 8.90 13.60 -14.76
CA ALA A 194 8.20 12.77 -15.74
C ALA A 194 7.11 11.90 -15.10
N TYR A 195 7.32 11.47 -13.86
CA TYR A 195 6.36 10.65 -13.10
C TYR A 195 6.08 11.27 -11.74
N ARG A 196 4.96 10.88 -11.13
CA ARG A 196 4.54 11.36 -9.82
C ARG A 196 4.58 10.24 -8.80
N ALA A 197 4.96 10.55 -7.57
CA ALA A 197 4.87 9.61 -6.46
C ALA A 197 3.42 9.50 -5.97
N GLY A 198 2.99 8.28 -5.73
CA GLY A 198 1.80 7.93 -4.95
C GLY A 198 2.21 7.09 -3.74
N VAL A 199 1.37 7.03 -2.74
CA VAL A 199 1.56 6.18 -1.56
C VAL A 199 0.57 5.02 -1.57
N TYR A 200 1.05 3.82 -1.24
CA TYR A 200 0.25 2.61 -1.10
C TYR A 200 0.50 2.01 0.28
N GLY A 201 -0.46 2.14 1.18
CA GLY A 201 -0.30 1.74 2.56
C GLY A 201 -1.57 1.91 3.39
N CYS A 202 -1.43 1.84 4.71
CA CYS A 202 -2.55 2.08 5.60
C CYS A 202 -3.03 3.54 5.52
N ARG A 203 -4.27 3.79 5.96
CA ARG A 203 -4.89 5.13 5.88
C ARG A 203 -4.03 6.21 6.53
N ASN A 204 -3.47 5.94 7.71
CA ASN A 204 -2.66 6.91 8.44
C ASN A 204 -1.42 7.32 7.64
N VAL A 205 -0.68 6.35 7.12
CA VAL A 205 0.48 6.61 6.24
C VAL A 205 0.05 7.41 5.01
N CYS A 206 -1.01 6.98 4.33
CA CYS A 206 -1.48 7.67 3.12
C CYS A 206 -1.85 9.13 3.42
N SER A 207 -2.57 9.40 4.51
CA SER A 207 -2.95 10.75 4.91
C SER A 207 -1.72 11.63 5.19
N ARG A 208 -0.83 11.15 6.08
CA ARG A 208 0.35 11.87 6.55
C ARG A 208 1.39 12.15 5.46
N VAL A 209 1.52 11.25 4.50
CA VAL A 209 2.46 11.43 3.36
C VAL A 209 1.89 12.37 2.30
N SER A 210 0.57 12.52 2.23
CA SER A 210 -0.11 13.37 1.23
C SER A 210 -0.27 14.83 1.67
N GLU A 211 -0.01 15.14 2.94
CA GLU A 211 0.01 16.51 3.50
C GLU A 211 1.34 17.21 3.17
#